data_202abeface3d8d67c29cd92d924da5b7
#
_entry.id   202abeface3d8d67c29cd92d924da5b7
#
_cell.length_a   1.000
_cell.length_b   1.000
_cell.length_c   1.000
_cell.angle_alpha   90.00
_cell.angle_beta   90.00
_cell.angle_gamma   90.00
#
_symmetry.space_group_name_H-M   'P 1'
#
loop_
_entity.id
_entity.type
_entity.pdbx_description
1 polymer ?
#
loop_
_entity_poly.entity_id
_entity_poly.type
_entity_poly.pdbx_seq_one_letter_code
_entity_poly.pdbx_strand_id
1 'polypeptide(L)'
;LIPFLGLTLRYDQSELATADKLAARIAQQTLEASTLTAMLGAHQELLGSERFQAVEAEETESQYAQPGRLTIMTMHKAKGLDWDIVFLPFLHKRNIPGETWIPPQMQFLGQFSLDEVARAQLRAHTHAVYAQDNKPAPIPDIETAWQQASNLKRAEEFRLLYVAMTRAKKLLWMSAAKQAPFTWSKPENLQDAEMTPVISALTQAIRP
;
A
#
# COMPACT_ATOMS: atom_id res chain seq x y z
N LEU A 1 18.66 27.87 -1.60
CA LEU A 1 18.47 28.15 -0.17
C LEU A 1 18.15 26.87 0.63
N ILE A 2 17.11 26.09 0.24
CA ILE A 2 16.68 24.87 0.96
C ILE A 2 17.81 23.81 1.08
N PRO A 3 18.50 23.42 -0.02
CA PRO A 3 19.63 22.49 0.09
C PRO A 3 20.80 23.04 0.92
N PHE A 4 21.07 24.35 0.83
CA PHE A 4 22.09 25.01 1.63
C PHE A 4 21.80 24.95 3.14
N LEU A 5 20.53 25.21 3.52
CA LEU A 5 20.11 25.09 4.91
C LEU A 5 20.21 23.64 5.41
N GLY A 6 19.83 22.66 4.58
CA GLY A 6 19.99 21.25 4.88
C GLY A 6 21.44 20.87 5.18
N LEU A 7 22.39 21.28 4.35
CA LEU A 7 23.82 21.06 4.56
C LEU A 7 24.34 21.73 5.85
N THR A 8 23.86 22.91 6.15
CA THR A 8 24.28 23.68 7.33
C THR A 8 23.77 23.06 8.63
N LEU A 9 22.57 22.49 8.61
CA LEU A 9 21.89 21.93 9.79
C LEU A 9 22.25 20.46 10.06
N ARG A 10 23.10 19.84 9.24
CA ARG A 10 23.57 18.45 9.38
C ARG A 10 22.43 17.42 9.41
N TYR A 11 21.45 17.58 8.52
CA TYR A 11 20.40 16.59 8.32
C TYR A 11 20.96 15.27 7.78
N ASP A 12 20.20 14.21 8.00
CA ASP A 12 20.47 12.90 7.42
C ASP A 12 20.31 12.96 5.86
N GLN A 13 20.86 11.96 5.16
CA GLN A 13 20.83 11.90 3.69
C GLN A 13 19.40 11.89 3.12
N SER A 14 18.45 11.27 3.80
CA SER A 14 17.04 11.22 3.37
C SER A 14 16.37 12.59 3.50
N GLU A 15 16.70 13.34 4.54
CA GLU A 15 16.22 14.70 4.73
C GLU A 15 16.80 15.66 3.70
N LEU A 16 18.09 15.51 3.36
CA LEU A 16 18.72 16.28 2.29
C LEU A 16 18.10 15.97 0.93
N ALA A 17 17.90 14.70 0.60
CA ALA A 17 17.24 14.29 -0.64
C ALA A 17 15.79 14.78 -0.70
N THR A 18 15.09 14.80 0.43
CA THR A 18 13.74 15.37 0.55
C THR A 18 13.75 16.88 0.32
N ALA A 19 14.74 17.59 0.88
CA ALA A 19 14.91 19.03 0.69
C ALA A 19 15.22 19.38 -0.79
N ASP A 20 16.07 18.60 -1.45
CA ASP A 20 16.36 18.75 -2.88
C ASP A 20 15.13 18.50 -3.74
N LYS A 21 14.36 17.46 -3.47
CA LYS A 21 13.10 17.16 -4.15
C LYS A 21 12.08 18.27 -3.98
N LEU A 22 11.97 18.82 -2.78
CA LEU A 22 11.10 19.97 -2.48
C LEU A 22 11.54 21.21 -3.26
N ALA A 23 12.83 21.54 -3.25
CA ALA A 23 13.39 22.66 -3.98
C ALA A 23 13.16 22.53 -5.50
N ALA A 24 13.40 21.36 -6.07
CA ALA A 24 13.15 21.07 -7.48
C ALA A 24 11.66 21.22 -7.83
N ARG A 25 10.76 20.78 -6.95
CA ARG A 25 9.32 20.89 -7.18
C ARG A 25 8.84 22.33 -7.14
N ILE A 26 9.31 23.14 -6.18
CA ILE A 26 9.02 24.56 -6.11
C ILE A 26 9.56 25.28 -7.35
N ALA A 27 10.80 24.99 -7.75
CA ALA A 27 11.39 25.58 -8.96
C ALA A 27 10.56 25.26 -10.21
N GLN A 28 10.09 24.03 -10.35
CA GLN A 28 9.25 23.58 -11.46
C GLN A 28 7.90 24.30 -11.50
N GLN A 29 7.26 24.52 -10.35
CA GLN A 29 5.98 25.24 -10.25
C GLN A 29 6.11 26.75 -10.47
N THR A 30 7.30 27.32 -10.30
CA THR A 30 7.56 28.75 -10.40
C THR A 30 8.36 29.15 -11.64
N LEU A 31 8.42 28.28 -12.67
CA LEU A 31 9.15 28.54 -13.91
C LEU A 31 8.72 29.82 -14.63
N GLU A 32 7.44 30.16 -14.61
CA GLU A 32 6.87 31.35 -15.26
C GLU A 32 6.98 32.63 -14.40
N ALA A 33 7.12 32.49 -13.08
CA ALA A 33 7.17 33.62 -12.15
C ALA A 33 8.12 33.33 -10.97
N SER A 34 9.43 33.44 -11.20
CA SER A 34 10.47 33.17 -10.20
C SER A 34 10.55 34.30 -9.13
N THR A 35 9.42 34.64 -8.51
CA THR A 35 9.36 35.59 -7.40
C THR A 35 9.32 34.90 -6.06
N LEU A 36 9.79 35.56 -5.00
CA LEU A 36 9.73 35.02 -3.65
C LEU A 36 8.30 34.67 -3.22
N THR A 37 7.35 35.52 -3.59
CA THR A 37 5.93 35.34 -3.29
C THR A 37 5.38 34.08 -3.97
N ALA A 38 5.71 33.85 -5.25
CA ALA A 38 5.31 32.63 -5.96
C ALA A 38 5.94 31.36 -5.36
N MET A 39 7.20 31.44 -4.96
CA MET A 39 7.89 30.30 -4.30
C MET A 39 7.28 29.98 -2.93
N LEU A 40 6.91 31.00 -2.14
CA LEU A 40 6.23 30.79 -0.86
C LEU A 40 4.82 30.23 -1.07
N GLY A 41 4.09 30.68 -2.08
CA GLY A 41 2.77 30.13 -2.43
C GLY A 41 2.87 28.65 -2.82
N ALA A 42 3.80 28.29 -3.71
CA ALA A 42 4.05 26.92 -4.10
C ALA A 42 4.45 26.03 -2.91
N HIS A 43 5.26 26.55 -2.00
CA HIS A 43 5.63 25.84 -0.77
C HIS A 43 4.43 25.59 0.15
N GLN A 44 3.56 26.59 0.34
CA GLN A 44 2.34 26.45 1.15
C GLN A 44 1.35 25.45 0.54
N GLU A 45 1.21 25.45 -0.78
CA GLU A 45 0.39 24.48 -1.50
C GLU A 45 0.92 23.05 -1.32
N LEU A 46 2.24 22.86 -1.40
CA LEU A 46 2.87 21.55 -1.18
C LEU A 46 2.71 21.08 0.25
N LEU A 47 2.79 21.95 1.25
CA LEU A 47 2.55 21.60 2.66
C LEU A 47 1.10 21.17 2.92
N GLY A 48 0.14 21.74 2.21
CA GLY A 48 -1.28 21.36 2.30
C GLY A 48 -1.65 20.14 1.45
N SER A 49 -0.76 19.67 0.59
CA SER A 49 -1.04 18.55 -0.31
C SER A 49 -0.52 17.23 0.25
N GLU A 50 -1.39 16.24 0.37
CA GLU A 50 -0.98 14.84 0.70
C GLU A 50 -0.14 14.19 -0.41
N ARG A 51 0.12 14.88 -1.52
CA ARG A 51 0.83 14.36 -2.70
C ARG A 51 2.35 14.49 -2.62
N PHE A 52 2.86 15.30 -1.70
CA PHE A 52 4.31 15.40 -1.51
C PHE A 52 4.77 14.28 -0.59
N GLN A 53 5.45 13.29 -1.16
CA GLN A 53 6.10 12.23 -0.41
C GLN A 53 7.58 12.57 -0.22
N ALA A 54 8.03 12.51 1.03
CA ALA A 54 9.45 12.60 1.35
C ALA A 54 10.25 11.54 0.58
N VAL A 55 11.52 11.80 0.33
CA VAL A 55 12.41 10.77 -0.21
C VAL A 55 12.68 9.80 0.94
N GLU A 56 12.19 8.57 0.79
CA GLU A 56 12.57 7.49 1.71
C GLU A 56 14.06 7.19 1.44
N ALA A 57 14.88 7.18 2.48
CA ALA A 57 16.23 6.65 2.38
C ALA A 57 16.15 5.22 1.84
N GLU A 58 17.09 4.80 1.01
CA GLU A 58 17.21 3.37 0.66
C GLU A 58 17.28 2.59 1.96
N GLU A 59 16.15 1.95 2.26
CA GLU A 59 15.90 1.27 3.53
C GLU A 59 16.78 0.02 3.57
N THR A 60 17.98 0.17 4.06
CA THR A 60 18.88 -0.95 4.30
C THR A 60 18.42 -1.73 5.53
N GLU A 61 18.53 -3.04 5.48
CA GLU A 61 18.18 -3.99 6.56
C GLU A 61 18.73 -3.53 7.94
N SER A 62 19.88 -2.88 7.95
CA SER A 62 20.54 -2.33 9.14
C SER A 62 19.75 -1.21 9.84
N GLN A 63 18.84 -0.50 9.14
CA GLN A 63 18.04 0.55 9.75
C GLN A 63 16.87 -0.02 10.57
N TYR A 64 16.36 -1.19 10.18
CA TYR A 64 15.21 -1.83 10.82
C TYR A 64 15.58 -2.86 11.88
N ALA A 65 16.80 -3.39 11.84
CA ALA A 65 17.28 -4.46 12.74
C ALA A 65 18.10 -3.94 13.93
N GLN A 66 17.71 -2.80 14.53
CA GLN A 66 18.43 -2.28 15.69
C GLN A 66 18.00 -3.02 16.97
N PRO A 67 18.96 -3.59 17.75
CA PRO A 67 18.65 -4.25 19.01
C PRO A 67 17.89 -3.33 19.99
N GLY A 68 16.85 -3.87 20.65
CA GLY A 68 16.07 -3.13 21.62
C GLY A 68 15.03 -2.18 21.02
N ARG A 69 14.82 -2.17 19.71
CA ARG A 69 13.77 -1.36 19.05
C ARG A 69 12.64 -2.22 18.50
N LEU A 70 11.41 -1.70 18.62
CA LEU A 70 10.23 -2.21 17.93
C LEU A 70 10.09 -1.46 16.60
N THR A 71 10.05 -2.20 15.49
CA THR A 71 9.82 -1.63 14.16
C THR A 71 8.37 -1.86 13.75
N ILE A 72 7.67 -0.79 13.37
CA ILE A 72 6.29 -0.85 12.83
C ILE A 72 6.35 -0.45 11.36
N MET A 73 5.85 -1.33 10.49
CA MET A 73 5.86 -1.08 9.05
C MET A 73 4.70 -1.78 8.36
N THR A 74 4.48 -1.46 7.09
CA THR A 74 3.51 -2.17 6.26
C THR A 74 4.07 -3.52 5.80
N MET A 75 3.18 -4.47 5.47
CA MET A 75 3.59 -5.76 4.92
C MET A 75 4.39 -5.63 3.60
N HIS A 76 4.10 -4.59 2.81
CA HIS A 76 4.86 -4.31 1.57
C HIS A 76 6.31 -3.95 1.86
N LYS A 77 6.55 -3.10 2.86
CA LYS A 77 7.90 -2.69 3.26
C LYS A 77 8.70 -3.83 3.92
N ALA A 78 8.03 -4.83 4.44
CA ALA A 78 8.65 -6.01 5.05
C ALA A 78 9.28 -6.98 4.03
N LYS A 79 9.05 -6.77 2.72
CA LYS A 79 9.60 -7.65 1.69
C LYS A 79 11.13 -7.57 1.65
N GLY A 80 11.79 -8.74 1.77
CA GLY A 80 13.24 -8.84 1.76
C GLY A 80 13.91 -8.69 3.13
N LEU A 81 13.15 -8.35 4.17
CA LEU A 81 13.63 -8.20 5.53
C LEU A 81 13.19 -9.37 6.39
N ASP A 82 13.93 -9.68 7.45
CA ASP A 82 13.62 -10.77 8.37
C ASP A 82 13.83 -10.34 9.83
N TRP A 83 12.98 -10.86 10.74
CA TRP A 83 13.05 -10.58 12.18
C TRP A 83 12.92 -11.85 12.99
N ASP A 84 13.48 -11.84 14.18
CA ASP A 84 13.32 -12.95 15.13
C ASP A 84 11.85 -13.16 15.51
N ILE A 85 11.13 -12.05 15.72
CA ILE A 85 9.74 -12.04 16.17
C ILE A 85 8.94 -11.11 15.27
N VAL A 86 7.80 -11.60 14.76
CA VAL A 86 6.86 -10.83 13.94
C VAL A 86 5.48 -10.86 14.58
N PHE A 87 4.87 -9.70 14.74
CA PHE A 87 3.49 -9.53 15.18
C PHE A 87 2.64 -9.06 14.01
N LEU A 88 1.58 -9.80 13.69
CA LEU A 88 0.58 -9.47 12.69
C LEU A 88 -0.78 -9.27 13.38
N PRO A 89 -1.05 -8.05 13.89
CA PRO A 89 -2.32 -7.75 14.54
C PRO A 89 -3.43 -7.46 13.52
N PHE A 90 -4.67 -7.46 14.00
CA PHE A 90 -5.85 -6.98 13.25
C PHE A 90 -6.14 -7.76 11.95
N LEU A 91 -5.89 -9.06 11.95
CA LEU A 91 -6.12 -9.92 10.80
C LEU A 91 -7.61 -10.22 10.60
N HIS A 92 -8.37 -9.18 10.24
CA HIS A 92 -9.80 -9.26 9.95
C HIS A 92 -10.03 -9.52 8.46
N LYS A 93 -11.07 -10.27 8.13
CA LYS A 93 -11.51 -10.55 6.75
C LYS A 93 -11.71 -9.27 5.94
N ARG A 94 -12.21 -8.21 6.58
CA ARG A 94 -12.37 -6.88 5.98
C ARG A 94 -11.05 -6.27 5.48
N ASN A 95 -9.94 -6.58 6.15
CA ASN A 95 -8.62 -6.08 5.78
C ASN A 95 -7.88 -7.05 4.87
N ILE A 96 -7.99 -8.36 5.16
CA ILE A 96 -7.28 -9.43 4.44
C ILE A 96 -8.22 -10.63 4.24
N PRO A 97 -8.62 -10.92 3.00
CA PRO A 97 -8.21 -10.29 1.74
C PRO A 97 -8.89 -8.95 1.44
N GLY A 98 -9.82 -8.49 2.28
CA GLY A 98 -10.60 -7.31 2.02
C GLY A 98 -11.53 -7.47 0.82
N GLU A 99 -12.19 -6.39 0.49
CA GLU A 99 -13.06 -6.30 -0.68
C GLU A 99 -12.48 -5.29 -1.69
N THR A 100 -12.83 -5.44 -2.95
CA THR A 100 -12.46 -4.47 -3.97
C THR A 100 -13.28 -3.21 -3.73
N TRP A 101 -12.57 -2.10 -3.47
CA TRP A 101 -13.23 -0.83 -3.21
C TRP A 101 -13.83 -0.25 -4.49
N ILE A 102 -15.08 0.21 -4.40
CA ILE A 102 -15.79 0.89 -5.49
C ILE A 102 -15.88 2.37 -5.12
N PRO A 103 -15.27 3.28 -5.90
CA PRO A 103 -15.39 4.71 -5.65
C PRO A 103 -16.86 5.15 -5.63
N PRO A 104 -17.30 5.99 -4.68
CA PRO A 104 -18.68 6.45 -4.59
C PRO A 104 -19.20 7.09 -5.89
N GLN A 105 -18.31 7.77 -6.62
CA GLN A 105 -18.61 8.41 -7.90
C GLN A 105 -18.96 7.41 -9.01
N MET A 106 -18.61 6.14 -8.85
CA MET A 106 -18.86 5.09 -9.84
C MET A 106 -20.02 4.16 -9.46
N GLN A 107 -20.55 4.28 -8.24
CA GLN A 107 -21.63 3.39 -7.75
C GLN A 107 -22.93 3.51 -8.55
N PHE A 108 -23.16 4.63 -9.26
CA PHE A 108 -24.31 4.81 -10.13
C PHE A 108 -24.26 3.93 -11.39
N LEU A 109 -23.09 3.41 -11.76
CA LEU A 109 -22.90 2.50 -12.90
C LEU A 109 -23.09 1.02 -12.53
N GLY A 110 -23.19 0.71 -11.23
CA GLY A 110 -23.33 -0.65 -10.72
C GLY A 110 -22.33 -0.93 -9.59
N GLN A 111 -22.30 -2.17 -9.13
CA GLN A 111 -21.41 -2.62 -8.06
C GLN A 111 -20.05 -3.08 -8.61
N PHE A 112 -19.42 -2.28 -9.46
CA PHE A 112 -18.11 -2.56 -10.01
C PHE A 112 -17.31 -1.27 -10.24
N SER A 113 -16.00 -1.40 -10.35
CA SER A 113 -15.09 -0.31 -10.69
C SER A 113 -14.68 -0.41 -12.15
N LEU A 114 -14.96 0.65 -12.94
CA LEU A 114 -14.66 0.67 -14.38
C LEU A 114 -13.16 0.53 -14.68
N ASP A 115 -12.31 1.13 -13.87
CA ASP A 115 -10.86 1.04 -14.05
C ASP A 115 -10.34 -0.38 -13.80
N GLU A 116 -10.87 -1.09 -12.80
CA GLU A 116 -10.51 -2.49 -12.56
C GLU A 116 -11.04 -3.42 -13.64
N VAL A 117 -12.26 -3.18 -14.15
CA VAL A 117 -12.81 -3.92 -15.30
C VAL A 117 -11.94 -3.68 -16.53
N ALA A 118 -11.62 -2.42 -16.84
CA ALA A 118 -10.79 -2.09 -18.00
C ALA A 118 -9.39 -2.71 -17.89
N ARG A 119 -8.78 -2.70 -16.71
CA ARG A 119 -7.49 -3.37 -16.46
C ARG A 119 -7.57 -4.87 -16.66
N ALA A 120 -8.65 -5.52 -16.22
CA ALA A 120 -8.86 -6.95 -16.42
C ALA A 120 -9.04 -7.31 -17.89
N GLN A 121 -9.82 -6.52 -18.63
CA GLN A 121 -10.01 -6.69 -20.08
C GLN A 121 -8.71 -6.47 -20.86
N LEU A 122 -7.97 -5.40 -20.55
CA LEU A 122 -6.68 -5.13 -21.17
C LEU A 122 -5.67 -6.25 -20.89
N ARG A 123 -5.63 -6.76 -19.66
CA ARG A 123 -4.77 -7.89 -19.29
C ARG A 123 -5.12 -9.15 -20.07
N ALA A 124 -6.40 -9.47 -20.21
CA ALA A 124 -6.86 -10.62 -20.99
C ALA A 124 -6.46 -10.49 -22.46
N HIS A 125 -6.66 -9.31 -23.05
CA HIS A 125 -6.25 -9.00 -24.42
C HIS A 125 -4.72 -9.12 -24.61
N THR A 126 -3.95 -8.49 -23.73
CA THR A 126 -2.49 -8.54 -23.78
C THR A 126 -1.98 -9.97 -23.67
N HIS A 127 -2.52 -10.75 -22.71
CA HIS A 127 -2.13 -12.15 -22.52
C HIS A 127 -2.39 -12.97 -23.80
N ALA A 128 -3.52 -12.79 -24.45
CA ALA A 128 -3.83 -13.53 -25.67
C ALA A 128 -2.94 -13.12 -26.86
N VAL A 129 -2.60 -11.83 -26.99
CA VAL A 129 -1.65 -11.35 -28.02
C VAL A 129 -0.28 -11.99 -27.82
N TYR A 130 0.21 -12.08 -26.57
CA TYR A 130 1.53 -12.68 -26.29
C TYR A 130 1.54 -14.20 -26.26
N ALA A 131 0.39 -14.87 -26.08
CA ALA A 131 0.31 -16.32 -26.10
C ALA A 131 0.48 -16.93 -27.50
N GLN A 132 0.62 -16.10 -28.55
CA GLN A 132 0.77 -16.52 -29.95
C GLN A 132 -0.33 -17.47 -30.47
N ASP A 133 -1.43 -17.55 -29.77
CA ASP A 133 -2.61 -18.23 -30.27
C ASP A 133 -3.28 -17.28 -31.27
N ASN A 134 -3.26 -17.66 -32.55
CA ASN A 134 -3.92 -16.89 -33.64
C ASN A 134 -5.47 -16.84 -33.48
N LYS A 135 -5.99 -17.10 -32.29
CA LYS A 135 -7.40 -16.97 -31.96
C LYS A 135 -7.67 -15.58 -31.41
N PRO A 136 -8.77 -14.93 -31.83
CA PRO A 136 -9.17 -13.68 -31.22
C PRO A 136 -9.35 -13.89 -29.72
N ALA A 137 -8.64 -13.09 -28.92
CA ALA A 137 -8.76 -13.14 -27.47
C ALA A 137 -10.20 -12.81 -27.08
N PRO A 138 -10.90 -13.67 -26.37
CA PRO A 138 -12.18 -13.32 -25.82
C PRO A 138 -11.97 -12.22 -24.77
N ILE A 139 -12.42 -11.01 -25.08
CA ILE A 139 -12.49 -9.93 -24.08
C ILE A 139 -13.60 -10.31 -23.11
N PRO A 140 -13.32 -10.50 -21.82
CA PRO A 140 -14.35 -10.87 -20.85
C PRO A 140 -15.40 -9.77 -20.74
N ASP A 141 -16.64 -10.16 -20.53
CA ASP A 141 -17.70 -9.23 -20.19
C ASP A 141 -17.44 -8.53 -18.85
N ILE A 142 -18.23 -7.52 -18.51
CA ILE A 142 -18.02 -6.66 -17.33
C ILE A 142 -18.05 -7.50 -16.05
N GLU A 143 -19.00 -8.42 -15.93
CA GLU A 143 -19.15 -9.23 -14.71
C GLU A 143 -17.97 -10.21 -14.54
N THR A 144 -17.61 -10.90 -15.60
CA THR A 144 -16.43 -11.79 -15.62
C THR A 144 -15.14 -11.02 -15.35
N ALA A 145 -14.95 -9.84 -15.97
CA ALA A 145 -13.78 -9.00 -15.75
C ALA A 145 -13.71 -8.51 -14.30
N TRP A 146 -14.83 -8.11 -13.72
CA TRP A 146 -14.91 -7.70 -12.31
C TRP A 146 -14.58 -8.84 -11.35
N GLN A 147 -15.13 -10.03 -11.60
CA GLN A 147 -14.82 -11.22 -10.81
C GLN A 147 -13.34 -11.60 -10.89
N GLN A 148 -12.74 -11.51 -12.08
CA GLN A 148 -11.30 -11.74 -12.26
C GLN A 148 -10.46 -10.71 -11.49
N ALA A 149 -10.81 -9.43 -11.56
CA ALA A 149 -10.13 -8.36 -10.81
C ALA A 149 -10.22 -8.60 -9.29
N SER A 150 -11.39 -8.95 -8.79
CA SER A 150 -11.61 -9.26 -7.38
C SER A 150 -10.81 -10.48 -6.92
N ASN A 151 -10.76 -11.53 -7.72
CA ASN A 151 -9.98 -12.73 -7.41
C ASN A 151 -8.47 -12.44 -7.42
N LEU A 152 -7.98 -11.63 -8.34
CA LEU A 152 -6.58 -11.22 -8.40
C LEU A 152 -6.19 -10.37 -7.19
N LYS A 153 -7.05 -9.42 -6.80
CA LYS A 153 -6.82 -8.64 -5.58
C LYS A 153 -6.73 -9.54 -4.35
N ARG A 154 -7.69 -10.46 -4.18
CA ARG A 154 -7.68 -11.42 -3.07
C ARG A 154 -6.40 -12.26 -3.05
N ALA A 155 -5.96 -12.76 -4.21
CA ALA A 155 -4.75 -13.54 -4.33
C ALA A 155 -3.50 -12.71 -3.95
N GLU A 156 -3.46 -11.43 -4.34
CA GLU A 156 -2.35 -10.54 -3.99
C GLU A 156 -2.31 -10.23 -2.49
N GLU A 157 -3.44 -9.97 -1.85
CA GLU A 157 -3.52 -9.74 -0.41
C GLU A 157 -3.07 -10.98 0.40
N PHE A 158 -3.46 -12.18 -0.04
CA PHE A 158 -2.98 -13.41 0.59
C PHE A 158 -1.49 -13.65 0.35
N ARG A 159 -0.96 -13.29 -0.84
CA ARG A 159 0.47 -13.36 -1.13
C ARG A 159 1.26 -12.41 -0.22
N LEU A 160 0.74 -11.20 -0.03
CA LEU A 160 1.34 -10.21 0.85
C LEU A 160 1.35 -10.67 2.32
N LEU A 161 0.24 -11.25 2.79
CA LEU A 161 0.19 -11.86 4.11
C LEU A 161 1.19 -13.02 4.24
N TYR A 162 1.30 -13.89 3.24
CA TYR A 162 2.30 -14.96 3.21
C TYR A 162 3.72 -14.41 3.34
N VAL A 163 4.04 -13.35 2.59
CA VAL A 163 5.35 -12.69 2.69
C VAL A 163 5.58 -12.19 4.12
N ALA A 164 4.61 -11.51 4.73
CA ALA A 164 4.74 -11.02 6.10
C ALA A 164 4.92 -12.14 7.12
N MET A 165 4.18 -13.25 6.99
CA MET A 165 4.31 -14.42 7.86
C MET A 165 5.69 -15.06 7.76
N THR A 166 6.25 -15.16 6.55
CA THR A 166 7.58 -15.75 6.31
C THR A 166 8.74 -14.87 6.75
N ARG A 167 8.48 -13.66 7.25
CA ARG A 167 9.53 -12.78 7.81
C ARG A 167 9.94 -13.18 9.24
N ALA A 168 9.17 -14.05 9.90
CA ALA A 168 9.46 -14.48 11.26
C ALA A 168 10.49 -15.62 11.26
N LYS A 169 11.63 -15.44 11.95
CA LYS A 169 12.67 -16.47 12.14
C LYS A 169 12.36 -17.42 13.28
N LYS A 170 11.81 -16.90 14.39
CA LYS A 170 11.61 -17.69 15.63
C LYS A 170 10.17 -17.69 16.10
N LEU A 171 9.47 -16.55 16.06
CA LEU A 171 8.11 -16.43 16.55
C LEU A 171 7.24 -15.60 15.61
N LEU A 172 6.14 -16.19 15.17
CA LEU A 172 5.06 -15.50 14.49
C LEU A 172 3.85 -15.43 15.42
N TRP A 173 3.40 -14.21 15.73
CA TRP A 173 2.18 -13.97 16.49
C TRP A 173 1.13 -13.31 15.61
N MET A 174 -0.07 -13.88 15.58
CA MET A 174 -1.17 -13.38 14.77
C MET A 174 -2.42 -13.19 15.64
N SER A 175 -3.17 -12.12 15.40
CA SER A 175 -4.41 -11.89 16.12
C SER A 175 -5.50 -11.24 15.28
N ALA A 176 -6.75 -11.54 15.68
CA ALA A 176 -7.94 -10.86 15.21
C ALA A 176 -8.89 -10.66 16.39
N ALA A 177 -9.46 -9.47 16.54
CA ALA A 177 -10.46 -9.21 17.54
C ALA A 177 -11.85 -9.65 17.05
N LYS A 178 -12.75 -10.04 17.98
CA LYS A 178 -14.15 -10.34 17.64
C LYS A 178 -14.95 -9.08 17.33
N GLN A 179 -14.53 -7.97 17.90
CA GLN A 179 -15.10 -6.65 17.63
C GLN A 179 -13.97 -5.68 17.31
N ALA A 180 -14.18 -4.85 16.30
CA ALA A 180 -13.22 -3.84 15.89
C ALA A 180 -13.94 -2.57 15.45
N PRO A 181 -13.32 -1.39 15.61
CA PRO A 181 -13.93 -0.17 15.12
C PRO A 181 -14.05 -0.20 13.60
N PHE A 182 -15.13 0.34 13.07
CA PHE A 182 -15.32 0.45 11.62
C PHE A 182 -14.24 1.35 10.99
N THR A 183 -13.94 2.44 11.66
CA THR A 183 -12.82 3.33 11.31
C THR A 183 -12.01 3.67 12.55
N TRP A 184 -10.69 3.81 12.42
CA TRP A 184 -9.81 4.18 13.52
C TRP A 184 -10.03 5.62 14.02
N SER A 185 -10.68 6.47 13.22
CA SER A 185 -11.08 7.83 13.62
C SER A 185 -12.26 7.85 14.61
N LYS A 186 -12.98 6.73 14.74
CA LYS A 186 -14.10 6.55 15.67
C LYS A 186 -13.95 5.21 16.41
N PRO A 187 -13.01 5.10 17.33
CA PRO A 187 -12.68 3.83 17.99
C PRO A 187 -13.80 3.30 18.89
N GLU A 188 -14.75 4.15 19.29
CA GLU A 188 -15.93 3.78 20.08
C GLU A 188 -16.99 3.04 19.26
N ASN A 189 -16.99 3.16 17.93
CA ASN A 189 -17.93 2.49 17.02
C ASN A 189 -17.48 1.05 16.74
N LEU A 190 -17.62 0.18 17.74
CA LEU A 190 -17.28 -1.23 17.62
C LEU A 190 -18.33 -1.99 16.82
N GLN A 191 -17.87 -2.79 15.87
CA GLN A 191 -18.67 -3.70 15.07
C GLN A 191 -18.10 -5.12 15.14
N ASP A 192 -18.95 -6.11 14.95
CA ASP A 192 -18.51 -7.49 14.86
C ASP A 192 -17.54 -7.65 13.68
N ALA A 193 -16.42 -8.30 13.96
CA ALA A 193 -15.34 -8.47 13.01
C ALA A 193 -15.02 -9.94 12.80
N GLU A 194 -15.14 -10.41 11.57
CA GLU A 194 -14.72 -11.75 11.20
C GLU A 194 -13.19 -11.79 11.03
N MET A 195 -12.58 -12.87 11.55
CA MET A 195 -11.15 -13.11 11.31
C MET A 195 -10.90 -13.51 9.85
N THR A 196 -9.68 -13.24 9.35
CA THR A 196 -9.26 -13.73 8.04
C THR A 196 -9.35 -15.27 7.99
N PRO A 197 -9.79 -15.85 6.86
CA PRO A 197 -9.89 -17.31 6.72
C PRO A 197 -8.55 -18.03 6.89
N VAL A 198 -7.43 -17.33 6.73
CA VAL A 198 -6.08 -17.89 6.92
C VAL A 198 -5.86 -18.36 8.35
N ILE A 199 -6.32 -17.62 9.36
CA ILE A 199 -6.17 -18.03 10.78
C ILE A 199 -6.90 -19.36 11.02
N SER A 200 -8.13 -19.49 10.53
CA SER A 200 -8.90 -20.72 10.67
C SER A 200 -8.22 -21.91 9.98
N ALA A 201 -7.75 -21.70 8.75
CA ALA A 201 -7.05 -22.74 7.97
C ALA A 201 -5.75 -23.19 8.66
N LEU A 202 -4.94 -22.26 9.16
CA LEU A 202 -3.71 -22.58 9.88
C LEU A 202 -4.01 -23.30 11.21
N THR A 203 -5.04 -22.87 11.94
CA THR A 203 -5.42 -23.53 13.20
C THR A 203 -5.84 -24.97 12.95
N GLN A 204 -6.53 -25.27 11.85
CA GLN A 204 -6.88 -26.63 11.46
C GLN A 204 -5.67 -27.46 11.04
N ALA A 205 -4.72 -26.86 10.32
CA ALA A 205 -3.51 -27.54 9.85
C ALA A 205 -2.51 -27.85 10.98
N ILE A 206 -2.50 -27.07 12.06
CA ILE A 206 -1.55 -27.21 13.18
C ILE A 206 -2.13 -28.11 14.30
N ARG A 207 -3.44 -28.28 14.36
CA ARG A 207 -4.05 -29.22 15.33
C ARG A 207 -3.72 -30.65 14.91
N PRO A 208 -3.09 -31.43 15.80
CA PRO A 208 -2.81 -32.86 15.55
C PRO A 208 -4.07 -33.69 15.40
#